data_cb32797c711950a96e0beab1db2aa7b0
#
_entry.id   cb32797c711950a96e0beab1db2aa7b0
#
_cell.length_a   1.000
_cell.length_b   1.000
_cell.length_c   1.000
_cell.angle_alpha   90.00
_cell.angle_beta   90.00
_cell.angle_gamma   90.00
#
_symmetry.space_group_name_H-M   'P 1'
#
loop_
_entity.id
_entity.type
_entity.pdbx_description
1 polymer ?
#
loop_
_entity_poly.entity_id
_entity_poly.type
_entity_poly.pdbx_seq_one_letter_code
_entity_poly.pdbx_strand_id
1 'polypeptide(L)'
;MKKIITNIIKNIYLILMFLILIVGILSGLKNDLPLFIISLLLITFLFFIEKKYSIIKHILKNKKLIIFLISIGIILRLLLLLFNYGEVFSDEATFYSNAINLSLHDPLNNRYIAMFPYLYSYIFLLGNIMKIFTTKFIIVVILNIIMDIIASYFAYLFGKKIKNKEFGILLMIIWLLNPFQILWCMKALPITVVNLCFIVSLYIFACLIKQNKTINVILLSILLRINLGISNSFRPIFIILVIALFLYYLYLIIFLKSNYKNKLFSFILILLCFIGINNSYTKLVSNKTKYKIDSSSGWTLYLGSNLESNGAWFSSDEYNELIASDNFNPSDIHKYFKNKAIENYKSYNILKIIKLYAKKYSILTSNLSFYTYENTIGTYINKNIIRIILYIFWFILLLLNIYTILRKNKNIDDILFMMILEIGLILSHLLVEVSPRYFIPATVPIMIITAFNIYNKNCDKKIIINKNELKEKLK
;
A
#
# COMPACT_ATOMS: atom_id res chain seq x y z
N MET A 1 -31.49 5.08 -2.84
CA MET A 1 -30.30 5.71 -2.22
C MET A 1 -29.08 4.78 -2.20
N LYS A 2 -29.15 3.52 -1.68
CA LYS A 2 -28.01 2.56 -1.68
C LYS A 2 -27.37 2.42 -3.07
N LYS A 3 -28.15 2.09 -4.11
CA LYS A 3 -27.67 1.89 -5.48
C LYS A 3 -27.01 3.14 -6.08
N ILE A 4 -27.50 4.32 -5.73
CA ILE A 4 -26.92 5.60 -6.20
C ILE A 4 -25.51 5.76 -5.62
N ILE A 5 -25.36 5.63 -4.30
CA ILE A 5 -24.06 5.79 -3.62
C ILE A 5 -23.05 4.76 -4.09
N THR A 6 -23.43 3.48 -4.19
CA THR A 6 -22.54 2.43 -4.71
C THR A 6 -22.12 2.71 -6.14
N ASN A 7 -23.02 3.23 -7.00
CA ASN A 7 -22.67 3.60 -8.38
C ASN A 7 -21.74 4.83 -8.42
N ILE A 8 -21.92 5.82 -7.56
CA ILE A 8 -21.04 6.99 -7.48
C ILE A 8 -19.61 6.53 -7.10
N ILE A 9 -19.48 5.75 -6.04
CA ILE A 9 -18.16 5.21 -5.60
C ILE A 9 -17.53 4.38 -6.71
N LYS A 10 -18.30 3.50 -7.32
CA LYS A 10 -17.87 2.69 -8.47
C LYS A 10 -17.34 3.53 -9.62
N ASN A 11 -18.06 4.59 -10.00
CA ASN A 11 -17.68 5.44 -11.14
C ASN A 11 -16.43 6.26 -10.82
N ILE A 12 -16.32 6.84 -9.61
CA ILE A 12 -15.11 7.52 -9.16
C ILE A 12 -13.92 6.57 -9.20
N TYR A 13 -14.08 5.37 -8.66
CA TYR A 13 -13.03 4.35 -8.67
C TYR A 13 -12.61 3.99 -10.10
N LEU A 14 -13.56 3.75 -11.00
CA LEU A 14 -13.28 3.45 -12.41
C LEU A 14 -12.51 4.58 -13.11
N ILE A 15 -12.92 5.82 -12.90
CA ILE A 15 -12.20 6.98 -13.46
C ILE A 15 -10.75 6.98 -13.00
N LEU A 16 -10.50 6.79 -11.69
CA LEU A 16 -9.14 6.73 -11.16
C LEU A 16 -8.33 5.58 -11.75
N MET A 17 -8.91 4.37 -11.89
CA MET A 17 -8.21 3.22 -12.47
C MET A 17 -7.90 3.42 -13.97
N PHE A 18 -8.81 4.03 -14.73
CA PHE A 18 -8.55 4.39 -16.12
C PHE A 18 -7.44 5.45 -16.24
N LEU A 19 -7.43 6.44 -15.36
CA LEU A 19 -6.36 7.44 -15.33
C LEU A 19 -5.00 6.79 -15.01
N ILE A 20 -4.93 5.84 -14.07
CA ILE A 20 -3.70 5.07 -13.80
C ILE A 20 -3.25 4.32 -15.05
N LEU A 21 -4.18 3.66 -15.74
CA LEU A 21 -3.87 2.92 -16.96
C LEU A 21 -3.32 3.85 -18.05
N ILE A 22 -3.95 5.01 -18.27
CA ILE A 22 -3.51 6.01 -19.25
C ILE A 22 -2.11 6.54 -18.89
N VAL A 23 -1.88 6.92 -17.63
CA VAL A 23 -0.57 7.39 -17.16
C VAL A 23 0.50 6.31 -17.35
N GLY A 24 0.17 5.06 -17.04
CA GLY A 24 1.05 3.91 -17.24
C GLY A 24 1.44 3.72 -18.72
N ILE A 25 0.45 3.79 -19.62
CA ILE A 25 0.67 3.71 -21.08
C ILE A 25 1.56 4.85 -21.56
N LEU A 26 1.22 6.10 -21.22
CA LEU A 26 2.00 7.28 -21.65
C LEU A 26 3.43 7.24 -21.11
N SER A 27 3.61 6.78 -19.87
CA SER A 27 4.94 6.61 -19.27
C SER A 27 5.74 5.52 -20.00
N GLY A 28 5.13 4.39 -20.32
CA GLY A 28 5.78 3.32 -21.07
C GLY A 28 6.17 3.73 -22.49
N LEU A 29 5.28 4.41 -23.20
CA LEU A 29 5.54 4.92 -24.55
C LEU A 29 6.68 5.96 -24.59
N LYS A 30 6.75 6.80 -23.55
CA LYS A 30 7.75 7.88 -23.48
C LYS A 30 9.13 7.39 -23.08
N ASN A 31 9.19 6.49 -22.09
CA ASN A 31 10.44 6.17 -21.40
C ASN A 31 11.07 4.83 -21.84
N ASP A 32 10.23 3.86 -22.26
CA ASP A 32 10.66 2.47 -22.51
C ASP A 32 9.91 1.81 -23.67
N LEU A 33 9.73 2.52 -24.78
CA LEU A 33 8.88 2.07 -25.89
C LEU A 33 9.09 0.59 -26.31
N PRO A 34 10.33 0.11 -26.55
CA PRO A 34 10.53 -1.29 -26.98
C PRO A 34 10.10 -2.29 -25.90
N LEU A 35 10.49 -2.06 -24.64
CA LEU A 35 10.16 -2.96 -23.54
C LEU A 35 8.66 -2.96 -23.23
N PHE A 36 8.02 -1.79 -23.37
CA PHE A 36 6.58 -1.64 -23.21
C PHE A 36 5.81 -2.42 -24.29
N ILE A 37 6.20 -2.31 -25.57
CA ILE A 37 5.58 -3.08 -26.66
C ILE A 37 5.74 -4.58 -26.43
N ILE A 38 6.94 -5.06 -26.09
CA ILE A 38 7.19 -6.46 -25.75
C ILE A 38 6.27 -6.91 -24.62
N SER A 39 6.12 -6.09 -23.58
CA SER A 39 5.25 -6.39 -22.45
C SER A 39 3.79 -6.51 -22.86
N LEU A 40 3.28 -5.62 -23.72
CA LEU A 40 1.90 -5.69 -24.24
C LEU A 40 1.66 -6.94 -25.08
N LEU A 41 2.62 -7.33 -25.93
CA LEU A 41 2.53 -8.58 -26.71
C LEU A 41 2.47 -9.80 -25.78
N LEU A 42 3.32 -9.84 -24.74
CA LEU A 42 3.30 -10.93 -23.76
C LEU A 42 1.99 -10.97 -22.95
N ILE A 43 1.44 -9.81 -22.57
CA ILE A 43 0.15 -9.72 -21.89
C ILE A 43 -0.98 -10.29 -22.79
N THR A 44 -1.02 -9.89 -24.06
CA THR A 44 -2.05 -10.41 -25.00
C THR A 44 -1.92 -11.92 -25.18
N PHE A 45 -0.69 -12.43 -25.28
CA PHE A 45 -0.42 -13.86 -25.35
C PHE A 45 -0.87 -14.61 -24.09
N LEU A 46 -0.58 -14.08 -22.89
CA LEU A 46 -1.01 -14.66 -21.63
C LEU A 46 -2.55 -14.70 -21.49
N PHE A 47 -3.24 -13.63 -21.92
CA PHE A 47 -4.70 -13.62 -21.95
C PHE A 47 -5.27 -14.64 -22.94
N PHE A 48 -4.64 -14.82 -24.10
CA PHE A 48 -5.03 -15.85 -25.06
C PHE A 48 -4.88 -17.26 -24.49
N ILE A 49 -3.74 -17.55 -23.84
CA ILE A 49 -3.49 -18.84 -23.18
C ILE A 49 -4.51 -19.08 -22.06
N GLU A 50 -4.76 -18.10 -21.19
CA GLU A 50 -5.76 -18.23 -20.11
C GLU A 50 -7.17 -18.48 -20.67
N LYS A 51 -7.54 -17.79 -21.76
CA LYS A 51 -8.83 -18.01 -22.43
C LYS A 51 -8.96 -19.43 -22.99
N LYS A 52 -7.90 -19.96 -23.60
CA LYS A 52 -7.88 -21.29 -24.21
C LYS A 52 -7.82 -22.41 -23.16
N TYR A 53 -6.94 -22.32 -22.17
CA TYR A 53 -6.61 -23.43 -21.27
C TYR A 53 -7.17 -23.29 -19.86
N SER A 54 -7.74 -22.14 -19.48
CA SER A 54 -8.25 -21.86 -18.11
C SER A 54 -7.23 -22.23 -17.01
N ILE A 55 -5.99 -21.79 -17.20
CA ILE A 55 -4.83 -22.17 -16.37
C ILE A 55 -5.08 -21.87 -14.89
N ILE A 56 -5.63 -20.70 -14.58
CA ILE A 56 -5.90 -20.30 -13.19
C ILE A 56 -6.87 -21.30 -12.51
N LYS A 57 -7.90 -21.76 -13.23
CA LYS A 57 -8.82 -22.76 -12.71
C LYS A 57 -8.12 -24.10 -12.44
N HIS A 58 -7.21 -24.49 -13.33
CA HIS A 58 -6.41 -25.70 -13.18
C HIS A 58 -5.48 -25.62 -11.95
N ILE A 59 -4.80 -24.49 -11.81
CA ILE A 59 -3.93 -24.22 -10.64
C ILE A 59 -4.71 -24.34 -9.34
N LEU A 60 -5.86 -23.67 -9.21
CA LEU A 60 -6.66 -23.67 -7.97
C LEU A 60 -7.21 -25.05 -7.58
N LYS A 61 -7.29 -25.99 -8.52
CA LYS A 61 -7.72 -27.38 -8.29
C LYS A 61 -6.57 -28.33 -7.95
N ASN A 62 -5.35 -28.00 -8.36
CA ASN A 62 -4.18 -28.87 -8.21
C ASN A 62 -3.31 -28.46 -7.03
N LYS A 63 -3.38 -29.25 -5.94
CA LYS A 63 -2.59 -28.97 -4.73
C LYS A 63 -1.07 -28.91 -4.99
N LYS A 64 -0.54 -29.74 -5.89
CA LYS A 64 0.89 -29.75 -6.23
C LYS A 64 1.31 -28.43 -6.88
N LEU A 65 0.48 -27.89 -7.81
CA LEU A 65 0.74 -26.59 -8.44
C LEU A 65 0.63 -25.43 -7.46
N ILE A 66 -0.30 -25.49 -6.52
CA ILE A 66 -0.42 -24.47 -5.45
C ILE A 66 0.87 -24.45 -4.61
N ILE A 67 1.31 -25.62 -4.13
CA ILE A 67 2.54 -25.73 -3.33
C ILE A 67 3.74 -25.23 -4.15
N PHE A 68 3.85 -25.64 -5.41
CA PHE A 68 4.92 -25.22 -6.32
C PHE A 68 4.99 -23.69 -6.46
N LEU A 69 3.86 -23.01 -6.71
CA LEU A 69 3.82 -21.55 -6.84
C LEU A 69 4.16 -20.82 -5.54
N ILE A 70 3.70 -21.33 -4.39
CA ILE A 70 4.05 -20.81 -3.07
C ILE A 70 5.56 -20.97 -2.85
N SER A 71 6.12 -22.15 -3.15
CA SER A 71 7.55 -22.41 -3.02
C SER A 71 8.39 -21.49 -3.90
N ILE A 72 7.98 -21.29 -5.17
CA ILE A 72 8.64 -20.31 -6.07
C ILE A 72 8.64 -18.92 -5.43
N GLY A 73 7.51 -18.44 -4.94
CA GLY A 73 7.42 -17.11 -4.34
C GLY A 73 8.34 -16.94 -3.13
N ILE A 74 8.53 -17.99 -2.32
CA ILE A 74 9.47 -17.99 -1.19
C ILE A 74 10.92 -18.05 -1.70
N ILE A 75 11.22 -18.95 -2.64
CA ILE A 75 12.56 -19.12 -3.21
C ILE A 75 13.05 -17.82 -3.85
N LEU A 76 12.19 -17.12 -4.61
CA LEU A 76 12.55 -15.82 -5.22
C LEU A 76 12.98 -14.79 -4.17
N ARG A 77 12.39 -14.79 -2.98
CA ARG A 77 12.83 -13.93 -1.86
C ARG A 77 14.15 -14.38 -1.27
N LEU A 78 14.32 -15.69 -1.07
CA LEU A 78 15.57 -16.22 -0.54
C LEU A 78 16.75 -16.00 -1.49
N LEU A 79 16.51 -16.01 -2.81
CA LEU A 79 17.55 -15.68 -3.80
C LEU A 79 18.06 -14.25 -3.64
N LEU A 80 17.27 -13.32 -3.09
CA LEU A 80 17.73 -11.97 -2.80
C LEU A 80 18.92 -11.95 -1.82
N LEU A 81 19.04 -12.95 -0.96
CA LEU A 81 20.15 -13.06 0.01
C LEU A 81 21.51 -13.33 -0.66
N LEU A 82 21.50 -13.75 -1.94
CA LEU A 82 22.71 -14.02 -2.72
C LEU A 82 23.30 -12.75 -3.36
N PHE A 83 22.56 -11.64 -3.35
CA PHE A 83 23.03 -10.40 -3.94
C PHE A 83 23.92 -9.61 -2.97
N ASN A 84 24.98 -9.00 -3.50
CA ASN A 84 25.72 -7.99 -2.77
C ASN A 84 24.97 -6.67 -2.80
N TYR A 85 24.74 -6.10 -1.64
CA TYR A 85 24.07 -4.83 -1.49
C TYR A 85 25.13 -3.73 -1.57
N GLY A 86 25.00 -2.87 -2.59
CA GLY A 86 25.84 -1.69 -2.75
C GLY A 86 25.52 -0.61 -1.71
N GLU A 87 26.08 0.57 -1.91
CA GLU A 87 25.81 1.72 -1.06
C GLU A 87 24.31 2.09 -1.07
N VAL A 88 23.79 2.41 0.10
CA VAL A 88 22.43 2.91 0.29
C VAL A 88 22.40 4.43 0.12
N PHE A 89 21.38 4.94 -0.56
CA PHE A 89 21.28 6.36 -0.88
C PHE A 89 19.97 6.98 -0.35
N SER A 90 19.97 8.32 -0.23
CA SER A 90 18.78 9.08 0.12
C SER A 90 18.13 8.60 1.42
N ASP A 91 16.81 8.42 1.44
CA ASP A 91 16.07 8.00 2.63
C ASP A 91 16.51 6.65 3.18
N GLU A 92 16.92 5.70 2.32
CA GLU A 92 17.44 4.41 2.78
C GLU A 92 18.69 4.58 3.63
N ALA A 93 19.62 5.46 3.20
CA ALA A 93 20.81 5.78 3.95
C ALA A 93 20.46 6.39 5.32
N THR A 94 19.44 7.27 5.35
CA THR A 94 18.97 7.88 6.59
C THR A 94 18.43 6.83 7.58
N PHE A 95 17.57 5.93 7.12
CA PHE A 95 17.03 4.88 7.99
C PHE A 95 18.12 3.91 8.45
N TYR A 96 18.97 3.48 7.53
CA TYR A 96 20.00 2.47 7.80
C TYR A 96 21.09 3.02 8.74
N SER A 97 21.65 4.21 8.47
CA SER A 97 22.69 4.82 9.31
C SER A 97 22.20 5.12 10.72
N ASN A 98 20.99 5.69 10.86
CA ASN A 98 20.43 5.92 12.20
C ASN A 98 20.11 4.60 12.94
N ALA A 99 19.76 3.53 12.24
CA ALA A 99 19.59 2.21 12.87
C ALA A 99 20.90 1.61 13.35
N ILE A 100 22.00 1.79 12.59
CA ILE A 100 23.35 1.42 13.03
C ILE A 100 23.74 2.24 14.28
N ASN A 101 23.58 3.57 14.22
CA ASN A 101 23.88 4.46 15.34
C ASN A 101 23.11 4.04 16.61
N LEU A 102 21.80 3.73 16.46
CA LEU A 102 21.00 3.22 17.59
C LEU A 102 21.55 1.90 18.13
N SER A 103 22.02 1.00 17.28
CA SER A 103 22.54 -0.31 17.68
C SER A 103 23.87 -0.20 18.43
N LEU A 104 24.68 0.79 18.08
CA LEU A 104 25.99 1.08 18.68
C LEU A 104 25.95 2.08 19.84
N HIS A 105 24.75 2.60 20.18
CA HIS A 105 24.56 3.67 21.16
C HIS A 105 25.18 5.02 20.74
N ASP A 106 25.39 5.22 19.44
CA ASP A 106 25.87 6.46 18.87
C ASP A 106 24.75 7.51 18.73
N PRO A 107 25.10 8.80 18.55
CA PRO A 107 24.12 9.86 18.38
C PRO A 107 23.24 9.67 17.14
N LEU A 108 21.93 9.90 17.29
CA LEU A 108 20.98 9.92 16.20
C LEU A 108 20.91 11.31 15.55
N ASN A 109 20.45 11.36 14.30
CA ASN A 109 20.08 12.64 13.67
C ASN A 109 18.76 13.17 14.26
N ASN A 110 18.84 13.71 15.48
CA ASN A 110 17.68 14.13 16.25
C ASN A 110 16.86 15.23 15.57
N ARG A 111 17.50 16.18 14.85
CA ARG A 111 16.79 17.25 14.13
C ARG A 111 15.93 16.68 13.01
N TYR A 112 16.49 15.78 12.19
CA TYR A 112 15.74 15.17 11.10
C TYR A 112 14.62 14.25 11.61
N ILE A 113 14.87 13.49 12.68
CA ILE A 113 13.84 12.65 13.32
C ILE A 113 12.74 13.52 13.95
N ALA A 114 13.06 14.67 14.51
CA ALA A 114 12.06 15.59 15.06
C ALA A 114 11.19 16.23 13.97
N MET A 115 11.77 16.50 12.79
CA MET A 115 10.99 16.93 11.61
C MET A 115 10.06 15.85 11.09
N PHE A 116 10.48 14.58 11.12
CA PHE A 116 9.73 13.44 10.60
C PHE A 116 9.62 12.33 11.64
N PRO A 117 8.78 12.47 12.67
CA PRO A 117 8.72 11.55 13.81
C PRO A 117 8.48 10.09 13.45
N TYR A 118 7.75 9.81 12.36
CA TYR A 118 7.47 8.46 11.88
C TYR A 118 8.72 7.67 11.46
N LEU A 119 9.86 8.33 11.21
CA LEU A 119 11.12 7.66 10.91
C LEU A 119 11.61 6.84 12.10
N TYR A 120 11.39 7.34 13.33
CA TYR A 120 11.91 6.74 14.55
C TYR A 120 11.42 5.30 14.76
N SER A 121 10.19 4.96 14.41
CA SER A 121 9.66 3.60 14.60
C SER A 121 10.42 2.54 13.82
N TYR A 122 10.75 2.82 12.56
CA TYR A 122 11.52 1.87 11.74
C TYR A 122 12.98 1.83 12.15
N ILE A 123 13.58 2.99 12.46
CA ILE A 123 14.95 3.09 13.03
C ILE A 123 15.04 2.27 14.31
N PHE A 124 14.07 2.42 15.21
CA PHE A 124 14.02 1.68 16.47
C PHE A 124 13.87 0.18 16.28
N LEU A 125 12.96 -0.25 15.38
CA LEU A 125 12.78 -1.66 15.05
C LEU A 125 14.08 -2.26 14.49
N LEU A 126 14.63 -1.64 13.45
CA LEU A 126 15.81 -2.12 12.75
C LEU A 126 17.06 -2.08 13.64
N GLY A 127 17.28 -0.98 14.38
CA GLY A 127 18.43 -0.82 15.26
C GLY A 127 18.45 -1.85 16.39
N ASN A 128 17.29 -2.18 17.00
CA ASN A 128 17.24 -3.24 18.01
C ASN A 128 17.56 -4.62 17.43
N ILE A 129 17.11 -4.91 16.21
CA ILE A 129 17.45 -6.17 15.53
C ILE A 129 18.95 -6.20 15.18
N MET A 130 19.51 -5.09 14.70
CA MET A 130 20.93 -4.97 14.41
C MET A 130 21.78 -5.16 15.67
N LYS A 131 21.35 -4.66 16.83
CA LYS A 131 22.01 -4.85 18.11
C LYS A 131 22.13 -6.33 18.51
N ILE A 132 21.13 -7.14 18.17
CA ILE A 132 21.09 -8.57 18.53
C ILE A 132 21.91 -9.41 17.54
N PHE A 133 21.86 -9.10 16.25
CA PHE A 133 22.42 -9.96 15.20
C PHE A 133 23.66 -9.35 14.53
N THR A 134 23.49 -8.33 13.69
CA THR A 134 24.58 -7.69 12.95
C THR A 134 24.13 -6.37 12.34
N THR A 135 25.05 -5.44 12.15
CA THR A 135 24.82 -4.17 11.45
C THR A 135 24.91 -4.29 9.92
N LYS A 136 25.26 -5.46 9.37
CA LYS A 136 25.35 -5.68 7.92
C LYS A 136 23.97 -5.53 7.27
N PHE A 137 23.94 -5.01 6.05
CA PHE A 137 22.69 -4.75 5.32
C PHE A 137 21.83 -5.99 5.10
N ILE A 138 22.41 -7.17 5.06
CA ILE A 138 21.70 -8.44 4.90
C ILE A 138 20.60 -8.64 5.96
N ILE A 139 20.76 -8.07 7.17
CA ILE A 139 19.74 -8.18 8.22
C ILE A 139 18.45 -7.42 7.86
N VAL A 140 18.56 -6.32 7.12
CA VAL A 140 17.42 -5.59 6.58
C VAL A 140 16.61 -6.48 5.63
N VAL A 141 17.31 -7.17 4.73
CA VAL A 141 16.70 -8.05 3.73
C VAL A 141 16.04 -9.25 4.39
N ILE A 142 16.70 -9.89 5.34
CA ILE A 142 16.14 -11.01 6.11
C ILE A 142 14.86 -10.57 6.83
N LEU A 143 14.89 -9.43 7.53
CA LEU A 143 13.74 -8.87 8.22
C LEU A 143 12.58 -8.63 7.27
N ASN A 144 12.84 -7.98 6.13
CA ASN A 144 11.83 -7.68 5.14
C ASN A 144 11.23 -8.95 4.52
N ILE A 145 12.06 -9.98 4.23
CA ILE A 145 11.59 -11.27 3.71
C ILE A 145 10.65 -11.94 4.71
N ILE A 146 11.03 -11.98 5.98
CA ILE A 146 10.20 -12.58 7.04
C ILE A 146 8.86 -11.84 7.14
N MET A 147 8.89 -10.51 7.16
CA MET A 147 7.66 -9.69 7.24
C MET A 147 6.75 -9.89 6.03
N ASP A 148 7.32 -9.99 4.81
CA ASP A 148 6.51 -10.14 3.61
C ASP A 148 5.93 -11.56 3.48
N ILE A 149 6.64 -12.59 3.92
CA ILE A 149 6.09 -13.96 4.02
C ILE A 149 4.94 -13.99 5.03
N ILE A 150 5.10 -13.37 6.20
CA ILE A 150 4.02 -13.24 7.20
C ILE A 150 2.83 -12.48 6.61
N ALA A 151 3.08 -11.38 5.86
CA ALA A 151 2.03 -10.62 5.19
C ALA A 151 1.26 -11.49 4.18
N SER A 152 1.95 -12.33 3.41
CA SER A 152 1.30 -13.27 2.48
C SER A 152 0.38 -14.27 3.18
N TYR A 153 0.78 -14.73 4.37
CA TYR A 153 -0.07 -15.60 5.19
C TYR A 153 -1.31 -14.86 5.72
N PHE A 154 -1.16 -13.61 6.14
CA PHE A 154 -2.32 -12.78 6.52
C PHE A 154 -3.23 -12.47 5.32
N ALA A 155 -2.70 -12.34 4.12
CA ALA A 155 -3.50 -12.24 2.89
C ALA A 155 -4.33 -13.51 2.66
N TYR A 156 -3.75 -14.70 2.91
CA TYR A 156 -4.51 -15.95 2.92
C TYR A 156 -5.63 -15.95 3.96
N LEU A 157 -5.33 -15.58 5.21
CA LEU A 157 -6.31 -15.55 6.29
C LEU A 157 -7.44 -14.57 6.01
N PHE A 158 -7.11 -13.38 5.49
CA PHE A 158 -8.07 -12.37 5.07
C PHE A 158 -9.01 -12.89 3.97
N GLY A 159 -8.45 -13.45 2.91
CA GLY A 159 -9.24 -14.01 1.81
C GLY A 159 -10.11 -15.17 2.25
N LYS A 160 -9.58 -16.08 3.08
CA LYS A 160 -10.34 -17.18 3.70
C LYS A 160 -11.50 -16.65 4.54
N LYS A 161 -11.29 -15.56 5.28
CA LYS A 161 -12.31 -14.96 6.14
C LYS A 161 -13.40 -14.26 5.33
N ILE A 162 -13.04 -13.55 4.24
CA ILE A 162 -14.02 -12.83 3.41
C ILE A 162 -14.87 -13.80 2.59
N LYS A 163 -14.25 -14.75 1.92
CA LYS A 163 -14.95 -15.73 1.05
C LYS A 163 -14.75 -17.16 1.52
N ASN A 164 -13.62 -17.76 1.16
CA ASN A 164 -13.31 -19.16 1.45
C ASN A 164 -11.80 -19.44 1.29
N LYS A 165 -11.42 -20.70 1.54
CA LYS A 165 -10.04 -21.18 1.46
C LYS A 165 -9.41 -20.97 0.06
N GLU A 166 -10.14 -21.24 -1.00
CA GLU A 166 -9.63 -21.12 -2.39
C GLU A 166 -9.29 -19.65 -2.70
N PHE A 167 -10.15 -18.71 -2.31
CA PHE A 167 -9.90 -17.29 -2.45
C PHE A 167 -8.70 -16.82 -1.62
N GLY A 168 -8.54 -17.36 -0.40
CA GLY A 168 -7.37 -17.08 0.44
C GLY A 168 -6.07 -17.55 -0.22
N ILE A 169 -6.05 -18.78 -0.78
CA ILE A 169 -4.90 -19.32 -1.50
C ILE A 169 -4.56 -18.45 -2.71
N LEU A 170 -5.55 -18.01 -3.47
CA LEU A 170 -5.34 -17.13 -4.61
C LEU A 170 -4.68 -15.80 -4.20
N LEU A 171 -5.16 -15.16 -3.13
CA LEU A 171 -4.56 -13.94 -2.60
C LEU A 171 -3.11 -14.15 -2.16
N MET A 172 -2.83 -15.24 -1.46
CA MET A 172 -1.48 -15.60 -1.04
C MET A 172 -0.53 -15.78 -2.24
N ILE A 173 -0.98 -16.47 -3.30
CA ILE A 173 -0.20 -16.65 -4.52
C ILE A 173 0.07 -15.32 -5.21
N ILE A 174 -0.96 -14.46 -5.38
CA ILE A 174 -0.81 -13.13 -5.99
C ILE A 174 0.18 -12.30 -5.17
N TRP A 175 0.14 -12.35 -3.83
CA TRP A 175 1.07 -11.64 -2.97
C TRP A 175 2.50 -12.16 -3.13
N LEU A 176 2.70 -13.48 -3.05
CA LEU A 176 4.02 -14.10 -3.13
C LEU A 176 4.68 -13.95 -4.50
N LEU A 177 3.90 -13.92 -5.58
CA LEU A 177 4.41 -13.72 -6.93
C LEU A 177 4.43 -12.25 -7.37
N ASN A 178 4.09 -11.31 -6.48
CA ASN A 178 4.15 -9.89 -6.77
C ASN A 178 5.62 -9.41 -6.84
N PRO A 179 6.13 -9.03 -8.03
CA PRO A 179 7.51 -8.64 -8.19
C PRO A 179 7.86 -7.35 -7.42
N PHE A 180 6.89 -6.45 -7.22
CA PHE A 180 7.09 -5.25 -6.40
C PHE A 180 7.38 -5.64 -4.95
N GLN A 181 6.60 -6.55 -4.36
CA GLN A 181 6.82 -7.00 -2.99
C GLN A 181 8.17 -7.69 -2.82
N ILE A 182 8.57 -8.51 -3.82
CA ILE A 182 9.87 -9.17 -3.82
C ILE A 182 10.99 -8.12 -3.80
N LEU A 183 10.96 -7.16 -4.72
CA LEU A 183 12.00 -6.15 -4.86
C LEU A 183 12.09 -5.21 -3.65
N TRP A 184 10.95 -4.89 -3.01
CA TRP A 184 10.94 -4.06 -1.81
C TRP A 184 11.57 -4.74 -0.59
N CYS A 185 11.73 -6.06 -0.59
CA CYS A 185 12.49 -6.73 0.47
C CYS A 185 13.97 -6.30 0.52
N MET A 186 14.50 -5.74 -0.57
CA MET A 186 15.89 -5.28 -0.65
C MET A 186 16.10 -3.82 -0.20
N LYS A 187 15.07 -3.15 0.33
CA LYS A 187 15.12 -1.72 0.65
C LYS A 187 15.07 -1.46 2.15
N ALA A 188 15.98 -0.61 2.66
CA ALA A 188 15.97 -0.16 4.05
C ALA A 188 14.89 0.90 4.30
N LEU A 189 13.64 0.55 3.95
CA LEU A 189 12.46 1.43 4.06
C LEU A 189 11.32 0.71 4.78
N PRO A 190 10.42 1.42 5.48
CA PRO A 190 9.34 0.81 6.26
C PRO A 190 8.21 0.20 5.42
N ILE A 191 8.38 0.05 4.10
CA ILE A 191 7.29 -0.36 3.18
C ILE A 191 6.81 -1.77 3.49
N THR A 192 7.71 -2.71 3.74
CA THR A 192 7.37 -4.12 4.01
C THR A 192 6.58 -4.26 5.31
N VAL A 193 7.03 -3.58 6.38
CA VAL A 193 6.30 -3.55 7.65
C VAL A 193 4.95 -2.85 7.52
N VAL A 194 4.88 -1.77 6.74
CA VAL A 194 3.62 -1.06 6.45
C VAL A 194 2.63 -1.97 5.74
N ASN A 195 3.07 -2.71 4.71
CA ASN A 195 2.21 -3.65 3.98
C ASN A 195 1.74 -4.81 4.87
N LEU A 196 2.62 -5.33 5.74
CA LEU A 196 2.24 -6.33 6.76
C LEU A 196 1.15 -5.78 7.69
N CYS A 197 1.37 -4.61 8.28
CA CYS A 197 0.41 -3.98 9.18
C CYS A 197 -0.92 -3.69 8.49
N PHE A 198 -0.87 -3.32 7.22
CA PHE A 198 -2.04 -3.03 6.41
C PHE A 198 -2.91 -4.28 6.21
N ILE A 199 -2.33 -5.40 5.76
CA ILE A 199 -3.07 -6.65 5.55
C ILE A 199 -3.55 -7.26 6.88
N VAL A 200 -2.79 -7.12 7.97
CA VAL A 200 -3.21 -7.51 9.32
C VAL A 200 -4.43 -6.71 9.77
N SER A 201 -4.44 -5.38 9.55
CA SER A 201 -5.61 -4.53 9.84
C SER A 201 -6.84 -4.98 9.07
N LEU A 202 -6.69 -5.29 7.78
CA LEU A 202 -7.78 -5.78 6.92
C LEU A 202 -8.31 -7.14 7.43
N TYR A 203 -7.43 -8.03 7.85
CA TYR A 203 -7.82 -9.34 8.42
C TYR A 203 -8.60 -9.18 9.73
N ILE A 204 -8.09 -8.39 10.68
CA ILE A 204 -8.78 -8.14 11.95
C ILE A 204 -10.15 -7.50 11.69
N PHE A 205 -10.22 -6.53 10.77
CA PHE A 205 -11.48 -5.90 10.37
C PHE A 205 -12.47 -6.92 9.77
N ALA A 206 -12.02 -7.80 8.88
CA ALA A 206 -12.85 -8.87 8.32
C ALA A 206 -13.37 -9.84 9.40
N CYS A 207 -12.56 -10.09 10.43
CA CYS A 207 -13.01 -10.85 11.60
C CYS A 207 -14.05 -10.09 12.42
N LEU A 208 -13.83 -8.78 12.63
CA LEU A 208 -14.70 -7.92 13.41
C LEU A 208 -16.11 -7.78 12.81
N ILE A 209 -16.20 -7.58 11.49
CA ILE A 209 -17.50 -7.47 10.80
C ILE A 209 -18.35 -8.74 10.97
N LYS A 210 -17.72 -9.90 10.91
CA LYS A 210 -18.42 -11.20 10.97
C LYS A 210 -18.70 -11.68 12.42
N GLN A 211 -18.26 -10.93 13.44
CA GLN A 211 -18.40 -11.32 14.83
C GLN A 211 -19.68 -10.78 15.46
N ASN A 212 -20.40 -11.65 16.18
CA ASN A 212 -21.64 -11.30 16.89
C ASN A 212 -21.49 -11.28 18.42
N LYS A 213 -20.54 -12.06 18.99
CA LYS A 213 -20.30 -12.11 20.44
C LYS A 213 -19.62 -10.82 20.89
N THR A 214 -20.25 -10.10 21.85
CA THR A 214 -19.79 -8.78 22.32
C THR A 214 -18.33 -8.80 22.81
N ILE A 215 -17.94 -9.80 23.59
CA ILE A 215 -16.57 -9.91 24.10
C ILE A 215 -15.53 -10.00 22.95
N ASN A 216 -15.82 -10.79 21.91
CA ASN A 216 -14.94 -10.91 20.75
C ASN A 216 -14.91 -9.63 19.93
N VAL A 217 -16.03 -8.88 19.84
CA VAL A 217 -16.07 -7.56 19.20
C VAL A 217 -15.15 -6.59 19.93
N ILE A 218 -15.19 -6.58 21.26
CA ILE A 218 -14.31 -5.71 22.07
C ILE A 218 -12.85 -6.09 21.87
N LEU A 219 -12.49 -7.39 22.00
CA LEU A 219 -11.11 -7.86 21.83
C LEU A 219 -10.56 -7.54 20.44
N LEU A 220 -11.31 -7.82 19.37
CA LEU A 220 -10.89 -7.52 18.01
C LEU A 220 -10.78 -6.02 17.76
N SER A 221 -11.66 -5.20 18.39
CA SER A 221 -11.56 -3.75 18.30
C SER A 221 -10.30 -3.24 18.99
N ILE A 222 -9.93 -3.82 20.15
CA ILE A 222 -8.67 -3.50 20.85
C ILE A 222 -7.46 -3.88 19.98
N LEU A 223 -7.44 -5.08 19.41
CA LEU A 223 -6.36 -5.52 18.54
C LEU A 223 -6.23 -4.63 17.29
N LEU A 224 -7.35 -4.29 16.64
CA LEU A 224 -7.36 -3.43 15.47
C LEU A 224 -6.79 -2.04 15.79
N ARG A 225 -7.22 -1.41 16.89
CA ARG A 225 -6.75 -0.07 17.28
C ARG A 225 -5.27 -0.05 17.62
N ILE A 226 -4.76 -1.07 18.33
CA ILE A 226 -3.33 -1.18 18.66
C ILE A 226 -2.53 -1.32 17.37
N ASN A 227 -2.97 -2.22 16.48
CA ASN A 227 -2.30 -2.39 15.19
C ASN A 227 -2.31 -1.10 14.36
N LEU A 228 -3.45 -0.40 14.26
CA LEU A 228 -3.55 0.86 13.52
C LEU A 228 -2.69 1.98 14.11
N GLY A 229 -2.65 2.12 15.44
CA GLY A 229 -1.83 3.13 16.12
C GLY A 229 -0.34 2.88 15.94
N ILE A 230 0.12 1.65 16.16
CA ILE A 230 1.51 1.26 15.92
C ILE A 230 1.87 1.42 14.43
N SER A 231 0.99 1.00 13.55
CA SER A 231 1.23 1.09 12.10
C SER A 231 1.38 2.53 11.62
N ASN A 232 0.58 3.45 12.19
CA ASN A 232 0.65 4.87 11.85
C ASN A 232 1.98 5.52 12.30
N SER A 233 2.65 4.96 13.32
CA SER A 233 3.98 5.41 13.73
C SER A 233 5.08 5.04 12.73
N PHE A 234 4.90 4.02 11.89
CA PHE A 234 5.80 3.70 10.78
C PHE A 234 5.54 4.57 9.56
N ARG A 235 4.27 4.89 9.30
CA ARG A 235 3.87 5.77 8.21
C ARG A 235 2.48 6.35 8.47
N PRO A 236 2.29 7.68 8.39
CA PRO A 236 1.02 8.34 8.78
C PRO A 236 -0.08 8.20 7.71
N ILE A 237 -0.20 7.03 7.08
CA ILE A 237 -1.25 6.71 6.09
C ILE A 237 -2.40 5.89 6.69
N PHE A 238 -2.23 5.35 7.90
CA PHE A 238 -3.26 4.51 8.52
C PHE A 238 -4.48 5.29 8.99
N ILE A 239 -4.37 6.61 9.12
CA ILE A 239 -5.55 7.49 9.31
C ILE A 239 -6.55 7.34 8.16
N ILE A 240 -6.08 7.10 6.93
CA ILE A 240 -6.94 6.91 5.76
C ILE A 240 -7.71 5.60 5.88
N LEU A 241 -7.06 4.54 6.38
CA LEU A 241 -7.72 3.28 6.66
C LEU A 241 -8.79 3.46 7.74
N VAL A 242 -8.53 4.24 8.81
CA VAL A 242 -9.52 4.57 9.84
C VAL A 242 -10.71 5.31 9.24
N ILE A 243 -10.48 6.30 8.37
CA ILE A 243 -11.55 7.03 7.69
C ILE A 243 -12.36 6.10 6.76
N ALA A 244 -11.70 5.26 5.98
CA ALA A 244 -12.36 4.29 5.11
C ALA A 244 -13.21 3.28 5.90
N LEU A 245 -12.71 2.82 7.05
CA LEU A 245 -13.47 1.98 7.99
C LEU A 245 -14.72 2.69 8.49
N PHE A 246 -14.62 3.97 8.86
CA PHE A 246 -15.75 4.77 9.31
C PHE A 246 -16.82 4.91 8.22
N LEU A 247 -16.42 5.31 7.02
CA LEU A 247 -17.34 5.48 5.89
C LEU A 247 -18.04 4.16 5.54
N TYR A 248 -17.30 3.04 5.59
CA TYR A 248 -17.89 1.74 5.34
C TYR A 248 -18.84 1.28 6.45
N TYR A 249 -18.54 1.57 7.72
CA TYR A 249 -19.47 1.32 8.83
C TYR A 249 -20.75 2.13 8.68
N LEU A 250 -20.65 3.42 8.34
CA LEU A 250 -21.83 4.25 8.05
C LEU A 250 -22.67 3.63 6.93
N TYR A 251 -22.02 3.18 5.85
CA TYR A 251 -22.70 2.49 4.76
C TYR A 251 -23.45 1.24 5.26
N LEU A 252 -22.82 0.40 6.08
CA LEU A 252 -23.43 -0.81 6.61
C LEU A 252 -24.65 -0.50 7.52
N ILE A 253 -24.57 0.54 8.35
CA ILE A 253 -25.63 0.95 9.25
C ILE A 253 -26.83 1.50 8.48
N ILE A 254 -26.57 2.42 7.55
CA ILE A 254 -27.63 3.14 6.83
C ILE A 254 -28.37 2.22 5.86
N PHE A 255 -27.63 1.35 5.14
CA PHE A 255 -28.21 0.61 4.01
C PHE A 255 -28.48 -0.86 4.26
N LEU A 256 -27.77 -1.50 5.20
CA LEU A 256 -27.98 -2.92 5.48
C LEU A 256 -28.79 -3.17 6.75
N LYS A 257 -29.22 -2.10 7.46
CA LYS A 257 -30.05 -2.13 8.68
C LYS A 257 -29.62 -3.20 9.70
N SER A 258 -28.36 -3.58 9.66
CA SER A 258 -27.84 -4.62 10.54
C SER A 258 -27.54 -4.04 11.92
N ASN A 259 -27.58 -4.86 12.95
CA ASN A 259 -27.40 -4.46 14.35
C ASN A 259 -25.94 -4.01 14.62
N TYR A 260 -25.45 -3.02 13.84
CA TYR A 260 -24.08 -2.52 13.92
C TYR A 260 -23.91 -1.42 14.98
N LYS A 261 -24.94 -1.08 15.77
CA LYS A 261 -24.82 -0.06 16.84
C LYS A 261 -23.65 -0.37 17.77
N ASN A 262 -23.52 -1.63 18.23
CA ASN A 262 -22.41 -2.06 19.07
C ASN A 262 -21.06 -1.98 18.34
N LYS A 263 -21.05 -2.20 17.03
CA LYS A 263 -19.84 -2.10 16.19
C LYS A 263 -19.45 -0.65 15.97
N LEU A 264 -20.41 0.27 15.82
CA LEU A 264 -20.14 1.71 15.74
C LEU A 264 -19.56 2.23 17.06
N PHE A 265 -20.12 1.82 18.20
CA PHE A 265 -19.53 2.16 19.50
C PHE A 265 -18.09 1.65 19.63
N SER A 266 -17.84 0.42 19.20
CA SER A 266 -16.47 -0.12 19.15
C SER A 266 -15.56 0.70 18.22
N PHE A 267 -16.07 1.23 17.11
CA PHE A 267 -15.32 2.09 16.20
C PHE A 267 -14.95 3.44 16.82
N ILE A 268 -15.87 4.06 17.55
CA ILE A 268 -15.59 5.32 18.30
C ILE A 268 -14.45 5.07 19.28
N LEU A 269 -14.46 3.93 19.97
CA LEU A 269 -13.35 3.52 20.84
C LEU A 269 -12.04 3.33 20.06
N ILE A 270 -12.10 2.76 18.85
CA ILE A 270 -10.93 2.62 17.96
C ILE A 270 -10.34 4.00 17.65
N LEU A 271 -11.18 4.97 17.28
CA LEU A 271 -10.75 6.32 16.92
C LEU A 271 -10.08 7.03 18.10
N LEU A 272 -10.72 7.03 19.28
CA LEU A 272 -10.18 7.68 20.48
C LEU A 272 -8.81 7.10 20.87
N CYS A 273 -8.66 5.80 20.83
CA CYS A 273 -7.37 5.17 21.16
C CYS A 273 -6.32 5.33 20.06
N PHE A 274 -6.72 5.38 18.78
CA PHE A 274 -5.81 5.72 17.70
C PHE A 274 -5.18 7.10 17.92
N ILE A 275 -6.00 8.10 18.26
CA ILE A 275 -5.51 9.45 18.60
C ILE A 275 -4.61 9.39 19.84
N GLY A 276 -5.01 8.65 20.89
CA GLY A 276 -4.21 8.51 22.11
C GLY A 276 -2.84 7.88 21.87
N ILE A 277 -2.77 6.81 21.07
CA ILE A 277 -1.49 6.13 20.72
C ILE A 277 -0.59 7.09 19.91
N ASN A 278 -1.15 7.80 18.93
CA ASN A 278 -0.37 8.73 18.13
C ASN A 278 0.20 9.89 18.99
N ASN A 279 -0.61 10.45 19.89
CA ASN A 279 -0.14 11.50 20.80
C ASN A 279 0.95 10.98 21.75
N SER A 280 0.77 9.78 22.31
CA SER A 280 1.79 9.14 23.16
C SER A 280 3.09 8.87 22.38
N TYR A 281 2.97 8.42 21.13
CA TYR A 281 4.13 8.21 20.27
C TYR A 281 4.87 9.51 19.95
N THR A 282 4.14 10.56 19.55
CA THR A 282 4.73 11.89 19.29
C THR A 282 5.45 12.42 20.54
N LYS A 283 4.85 12.26 21.73
CA LYS A 283 5.49 12.62 23.00
C LYS A 283 6.76 11.80 23.28
N LEU A 284 6.75 10.50 22.98
CA LEU A 284 7.91 9.64 23.11
C LEU A 284 9.06 10.13 22.21
N VAL A 285 8.78 10.40 20.92
CA VAL A 285 9.80 10.91 19.99
C VAL A 285 10.29 12.29 20.41
N SER A 286 9.40 13.17 20.87
CA SER A 286 9.75 14.48 21.41
C SER A 286 10.75 14.37 22.58
N ASN A 287 10.50 13.44 23.52
CA ASN A 287 11.41 13.19 24.64
C ASN A 287 12.77 12.63 24.20
N LYS A 288 12.76 11.74 23.18
CA LYS A 288 13.99 11.11 22.64
C LYS A 288 14.84 12.10 21.87
N THR A 289 14.23 12.96 21.07
CA THR A 289 14.93 13.96 20.25
C THR A 289 15.23 15.24 21.03
N LYS A 290 14.60 15.46 22.18
CA LYS A 290 14.65 16.69 23.00
C LYS A 290 14.05 17.93 22.31
N TYR A 291 13.22 17.73 21.28
CA TYR A 291 12.51 18.80 20.58
C TYR A 291 11.00 18.65 20.74
N LYS A 292 10.31 19.76 20.93
CA LYS A 292 8.83 19.76 20.98
C LYS A 292 8.25 19.56 19.58
N ILE A 293 7.37 18.56 19.45
CA ILE A 293 6.74 18.18 18.17
C ILE A 293 5.23 18.35 18.30
N ASP A 294 4.70 19.46 17.79
CA ASP A 294 3.25 19.72 17.77
C ASP A 294 2.64 19.48 16.38
N SER A 295 3.46 19.52 15.31
CA SER A 295 3.06 19.30 13.92
C SER A 295 4.21 18.70 13.14
N SER A 296 3.90 17.88 12.13
CA SER A 296 4.90 17.20 11.29
C SER A 296 4.56 17.19 9.79
N SER A 297 3.56 17.98 9.35
CA SER A 297 3.07 17.91 7.97
C SER A 297 3.30 19.18 7.13
N GLY A 298 3.74 20.29 7.73
CA GLY A 298 3.85 21.58 7.04
C GLY A 298 4.81 21.56 5.86
N TRP A 299 5.99 20.96 6.03
CA TRP A 299 6.97 20.81 4.96
C TRP A 299 6.43 19.98 3.79
N THR A 300 5.83 18.84 4.04
CA THR A 300 5.27 17.97 2.99
C THR A 300 4.08 18.60 2.27
N LEU A 301 3.29 19.44 2.97
CA LEU A 301 2.24 20.25 2.34
C LEU A 301 2.83 21.31 1.41
N TYR A 302 3.91 21.98 1.82
CA TYR A 302 4.59 22.98 1.00
C TYR A 302 5.18 22.35 -0.28
N LEU A 303 5.90 21.23 -0.15
CA LEU A 303 6.38 20.48 -1.29
C LEU A 303 5.22 20.11 -2.24
N GLY A 304 4.11 19.60 -1.68
CA GLY A 304 2.92 19.23 -2.44
C GLY A 304 2.20 20.40 -3.11
N SER A 305 2.40 21.64 -2.67
CA SER A 305 1.82 22.84 -3.25
C SER A 305 2.68 23.48 -4.35
N ASN A 306 3.93 23.03 -4.54
CA ASN A 306 4.86 23.67 -5.46
C ASN A 306 4.60 23.24 -6.90
N LEU A 307 4.40 24.24 -7.80
CA LEU A 307 4.14 24.01 -9.22
C LEU A 307 5.38 23.61 -10.01
N GLU A 308 6.55 24.14 -9.65
CA GLU A 308 7.80 23.90 -10.39
C GLU A 308 8.26 22.45 -10.22
N SER A 309 8.23 21.93 -8.99
CA SER A 309 8.51 20.53 -8.70
C SER A 309 7.35 19.59 -9.04
N ASN A 310 6.21 20.10 -9.53
CA ASN A 310 4.96 19.34 -9.73
C ASN A 310 4.49 18.61 -8.49
N GLY A 311 4.74 19.18 -7.31
CA GLY A 311 4.39 18.59 -6.02
C GLY A 311 5.29 17.44 -5.56
N ALA A 312 6.41 17.18 -6.24
CA ALA A 312 7.43 16.25 -5.83
C ALA A 312 8.46 16.91 -4.89
N TRP A 313 9.32 16.08 -4.30
CA TRP A 313 10.43 16.60 -3.49
C TRP A 313 11.37 17.47 -4.29
N PHE A 314 11.82 18.56 -3.69
CA PHE A 314 12.90 19.41 -4.20
C PHE A 314 13.76 19.92 -3.04
N SER A 315 15.01 20.25 -3.33
CA SER A 315 15.90 20.88 -2.36
C SER A 315 15.52 22.34 -2.16
N SER A 316 15.53 22.80 -0.90
CA SER A 316 15.28 24.21 -0.55
C SER A 316 16.37 24.66 0.41
N ASP A 317 17.13 25.68 0.00
CA ASP A 317 18.18 26.27 0.85
C ASP A 317 17.60 26.82 2.14
N GLU A 318 16.44 27.48 2.04
CA GLU A 318 15.71 27.98 3.22
C GLU A 318 15.34 26.88 4.22
N TYR A 319 14.89 25.70 3.74
CA TYR A 319 14.62 24.57 4.61
C TYR A 319 15.90 24.05 5.29
N ASN A 320 16.99 23.97 4.52
CA ASN A 320 18.27 23.52 5.04
C ASN A 320 18.85 24.49 6.09
N GLU A 321 18.73 25.81 5.83
CA GLU A 321 19.15 26.86 6.77
C GLU A 321 18.34 26.80 8.08
N LEU A 322 17.01 26.64 7.99
CA LEU A 322 16.15 26.54 9.18
C LEU A 322 16.46 25.28 10.01
N ILE A 323 16.76 24.15 9.36
CA ILE A 323 17.18 22.93 10.08
C ILE A 323 18.57 23.10 10.71
N ALA A 324 19.49 23.80 10.06
CA ALA A 324 20.84 24.01 10.54
C ALA A 324 20.92 25.08 11.64
N SER A 325 19.90 25.94 11.76
CA SER A 325 19.89 27.08 12.70
C SER A 325 20.02 26.66 14.16
N ASP A 326 20.65 27.51 14.98
CA ASP A 326 20.75 27.28 16.44
C ASP A 326 19.37 27.32 17.13
N ASN A 327 18.45 28.11 16.58
CA ASN A 327 17.07 28.22 17.06
C ASN A 327 16.13 27.16 16.43
N PHE A 328 16.65 25.97 16.13
CA PHE A 328 15.87 24.90 15.51
C PHE A 328 14.65 24.51 16.36
N ASN A 329 13.46 24.70 15.79
CA ASN A 329 12.19 24.26 16.35
C ASN A 329 11.33 23.62 15.25
N PRO A 330 11.13 22.28 15.28
CA PRO A 330 10.40 21.58 14.21
C PRO A 330 8.95 22.07 14.06
N SER A 331 8.29 22.43 15.16
CA SER A 331 6.90 22.91 15.13
C SER A 331 6.76 24.25 14.42
N ASP A 332 7.69 25.19 14.66
CA ASP A 332 7.69 26.50 14.02
C ASP A 332 8.04 26.39 12.53
N ILE A 333 8.99 25.53 12.18
CA ILE A 333 9.36 25.25 10.79
C ILE A 333 8.15 24.68 10.04
N HIS A 334 7.44 23.69 10.61
CA HIS A 334 6.23 23.15 9.99
C HIS A 334 5.11 24.18 9.86
N LYS A 335 4.91 25.04 10.86
CA LYS A 335 3.93 26.13 10.80
C LYS A 335 4.26 27.12 9.69
N TYR A 336 5.53 27.51 9.57
CA TYR A 336 6.04 28.41 8.55
C TYR A 336 5.76 27.84 7.14
N PHE A 337 6.17 26.63 6.86
CA PHE A 337 5.94 26.00 5.54
C PHE A 337 4.47 25.68 5.26
N LYS A 338 3.67 25.42 6.29
CA LYS A 338 2.21 25.30 6.12
C LYS A 338 1.60 26.63 5.63
N ASN A 339 2.02 27.75 6.17
CA ASN A 339 1.55 29.07 5.74
C ASN A 339 1.96 29.35 4.29
N LYS A 340 3.21 29.06 3.92
CA LYS A 340 3.66 29.15 2.52
C LYS A 340 2.87 28.25 1.57
N ALA A 341 2.51 27.04 1.98
CA ALA A 341 1.66 26.17 1.17
C ALA A 341 0.28 26.79 0.92
N ILE A 342 -0.31 27.42 1.94
CA ILE A 342 -1.60 28.11 1.84
C ILE A 342 -1.48 29.33 0.89
N GLU A 343 -0.42 30.10 1.00
CA GLU A 343 -0.13 31.24 0.10
C GLU A 343 0.01 30.79 -1.36
N ASN A 344 0.73 29.70 -1.62
CA ASN A 344 0.82 29.10 -2.94
C ASN A 344 -0.56 28.81 -3.52
N TYR A 345 -1.41 28.07 -2.78
CA TYR A 345 -2.76 27.72 -3.26
C TYR A 345 -3.64 28.96 -3.46
N LYS A 346 -3.51 30.00 -2.64
CA LYS A 346 -4.25 31.26 -2.78
C LYS A 346 -3.83 32.05 -4.02
N SER A 347 -2.56 31.97 -4.42
CA SER A 347 -2.01 32.65 -5.60
C SER A 347 -2.35 31.95 -6.92
N TYR A 348 -2.83 30.70 -6.88
CA TYR A 348 -3.10 29.92 -8.07
C TYR A 348 -4.52 30.10 -8.57
N ASN A 349 -4.67 30.31 -9.88
CA ASN A 349 -5.95 30.17 -10.54
C ASN A 349 -6.33 28.68 -10.68
N ILE A 350 -7.59 28.42 -10.98
CA ILE A 350 -8.15 27.05 -11.06
C ILE A 350 -7.40 26.16 -12.06
N LEU A 351 -6.92 26.72 -13.18
CA LEU A 351 -6.18 25.97 -14.20
C LEU A 351 -4.81 25.50 -13.69
N LYS A 352 -4.10 26.36 -12.93
CA LYS A 352 -2.84 25.99 -12.26
C LYS A 352 -3.05 24.87 -11.24
N ILE A 353 -4.13 24.96 -10.47
CA ILE A 353 -4.50 23.92 -9.49
C ILE A 353 -4.77 22.59 -10.21
N ILE A 354 -5.60 22.57 -11.26
CA ILE A 354 -5.89 21.37 -12.05
C ILE A 354 -4.59 20.79 -12.64
N LYS A 355 -3.73 21.65 -13.20
CA LYS A 355 -2.43 21.22 -13.75
C LYS A 355 -1.54 20.58 -12.69
N LEU A 356 -1.45 21.19 -11.49
CA LEU A 356 -0.68 20.65 -10.38
C LEU A 356 -1.18 19.27 -9.98
N TYR A 357 -2.49 19.10 -9.75
CA TYR A 357 -3.05 17.82 -9.37
C TYR A 357 -2.94 16.75 -10.46
N ALA A 358 -3.08 17.11 -11.72
CA ALA A 358 -2.86 16.20 -12.84
C ALA A 358 -1.39 15.71 -12.90
N LYS A 359 -0.43 16.62 -12.68
CA LYS A 359 0.99 16.26 -12.60
C LYS A 359 1.32 15.40 -11.38
N LYS A 360 0.80 15.77 -10.19
CA LYS A 360 0.95 14.97 -8.97
C LYS A 360 0.39 13.56 -9.16
N TYR A 361 -0.80 13.44 -9.75
CA TYR A 361 -1.39 12.14 -10.06
C TYR A 361 -0.51 11.33 -11.01
N SER A 362 0.00 11.97 -12.05
CA SER A 362 0.92 11.32 -13.00
C SER A 362 2.20 10.83 -12.33
N ILE A 363 2.81 11.61 -11.44
CA ILE A 363 4.01 11.19 -10.68
C ILE A 363 3.67 10.04 -9.75
N LEU A 364 2.59 10.15 -8.96
CA LEU A 364 2.18 9.16 -7.97
C LEU A 364 1.93 7.79 -8.62
N THR A 365 1.26 7.76 -9.77
CA THR A 365 0.81 6.53 -10.44
C THR A 365 1.69 6.09 -11.60
N SER A 366 2.79 6.83 -11.87
CA SER A 366 3.73 6.50 -12.94
C SER A 366 4.49 5.21 -12.65
N ASN A 367 4.97 4.59 -13.72
CA ASN A 367 5.82 3.40 -13.64
C ASN A 367 7.26 3.72 -13.14
N LEU A 368 7.52 4.95 -12.71
CA LEU A 368 8.83 5.40 -12.23
C LEU A 368 9.32 4.66 -10.98
N SER A 369 8.41 4.06 -10.20
CA SER A 369 8.81 3.14 -9.14
C SER A 369 9.65 1.96 -9.65
N PHE A 370 9.58 1.65 -10.95
CA PHE A 370 10.40 0.60 -11.57
C PHE A 370 11.88 0.97 -11.59
N TYR A 371 12.23 2.24 -11.68
CA TYR A 371 13.62 2.71 -11.70
C TYR A 371 14.32 2.66 -10.34
N THR A 372 13.55 2.64 -9.25
CA THR A 372 14.12 2.57 -7.88
C THR A 372 14.88 1.27 -7.62
N TYR A 373 14.68 0.25 -8.46
CA TYR A 373 15.30 -1.07 -8.32
C TYR A 373 16.58 -1.25 -9.12
N GLU A 374 16.85 -0.35 -10.06
CA GLU A 374 17.93 -0.53 -11.04
C GLU A 374 19.31 -0.55 -10.42
N ASN A 375 19.52 0.28 -9.41
CA ASN A 375 20.86 0.44 -8.81
C ASN A 375 21.24 -0.74 -7.91
N THR A 376 20.28 -1.52 -7.42
CA THR A 376 20.55 -2.60 -6.47
C THR A 376 20.65 -3.97 -7.14
N ILE A 377 19.78 -4.26 -8.12
CA ILE A 377 19.72 -5.58 -8.79
C ILE A 377 20.35 -5.54 -10.18
N GLY A 378 20.41 -4.37 -10.81
CA GLY A 378 20.86 -4.22 -12.19
C GLY A 378 22.32 -4.60 -12.45
N THR A 379 23.12 -4.85 -11.42
CA THR A 379 24.46 -5.43 -11.55
C THR A 379 24.42 -6.94 -11.78
N TYR A 380 23.34 -7.63 -11.40
CA TYR A 380 23.22 -9.10 -11.43
C TYR A 380 22.17 -9.61 -12.42
N ILE A 381 21.10 -8.85 -12.64
CA ILE A 381 20.01 -9.22 -13.55
C ILE A 381 19.82 -8.09 -14.56
N ASN A 382 19.60 -8.46 -15.83
CA ASN A 382 19.35 -7.48 -16.87
C ASN A 382 18.12 -6.61 -16.51
N LYS A 383 18.34 -5.30 -16.35
CA LYS A 383 17.33 -4.31 -15.98
C LYS A 383 16.09 -4.37 -16.85
N ASN A 384 16.29 -4.66 -18.15
CA ASN A 384 15.20 -4.74 -19.12
C ASN A 384 14.24 -5.90 -18.81
N ILE A 385 14.77 -7.05 -18.37
CA ILE A 385 13.95 -8.20 -17.97
C ILE A 385 13.10 -7.85 -16.75
N ILE A 386 13.70 -7.19 -15.75
CA ILE A 386 12.96 -6.76 -14.55
C ILE A 386 11.84 -5.80 -14.94
N ARG A 387 12.11 -4.81 -15.80
CA ARG A 387 11.10 -3.87 -16.27
C ARG A 387 9.95 -4.55 -17.01
N ILE A 388 10.26 -5.49 -17.90
CA ILE A 388 9.22 -6.28 -18.61
C ILE A 388 8.34 -7.02 -17.61
N ILE A 389 8.92 -7.69 -16.60
CA ILE A 389 8.15 -8.42 -15.58
C ILE A 389 7.25 -7.47 -14.77
N LEU A 390 7.77 -6.29 -14.38
CA LEU A 390 7.00 -5.28 -13.66
C LEU A 390 5.85 -4.73 -14.51
N TYR A 391 6.09 -4.42 -15.80
CA TYR A 391 5.04 -3.99 -16.73
C TYR A 391 3.96 -5.06 -16.88
N ILE A 392 4.33 -6.31 -17.14
CA ILE A 392 3.38 -7.40 -17.31
C ILE A 392 2.50 -7.54 -16.06
N PHE A 393 3.11 -7.64 -14.89
CA PHE A 393 2.37 -7.80 -13.64
C PHE A 393 1.43 -6.63 -13.39
N TRP A 394 1.92 -5.40 -13.53
CA TRP A 394 1.15 -4.19 -13.26
C TRP A 394 -0.04 -4.02 -14.20
N PHE A 395 0.18 -4.17 -15.51
CA PHE A 395 -0.90 -4.02 -16.49
C PHE A 395 -1.93 -5.14 -16.40
N ILE A 396 -1.52 -6.38 -16.11
CA ILE A 396 -2.48 -7.47 -15.84
C ILE A 396 -3.34 -7.13 -14.62
N LEU A 397 -2.74 -6.65 -13.53
CA LEU A 397 -3.49 -6.23 -12.35
C LEU A 397 -4.52 -5.15 -12.68
N LEU A 398 -4.12 -4.09 -13.37
CA LEU A 398 -5.00 -2.96 -13.74
C LEU A 398 -6.13 -3.40 -14.67
N LEU A 399 -5.82 -4.13 -15.72
CA LEU A 399 -6.82 -4.59 -16.70
C LEU A 399 -7.84 -5.52 -16.04
N LEU A 400 -7.40 -6.47 -15.22
CA LEU A 400 -8.31 -7.35 -14.48
C LEU A 400 -9.11 -6.60 -13.43
N ASN A 401 -8.54 -5.59 -12.79
CA ASN A 401 -9.22 -4.73 -11.83
C ASN A 401 -10.37 -3.95 -12.51
N ILE A 402 -10.07 -3.22 -13.58
CA ILE A 402 -11.06 -2.47 -14.36
C ILE A 402 -12.16 -3.41 -14.87
N TYR A 403 -11.79 -4.56 -15.43
CA TYR A 403 -12.76 -5.55 -15.91
C TYR A 403 -13.68 -6.04 -14.78
N THR A 404 -13.16 -6.22 -13.56
CA THR A 404 -13.96 -6.60 -12.38
C THR A 404 -15.11 -5.63 -12.14
N ILE A 405 -14.80 -4.36 -12.22
CA ILE A 405 -15.75 -3.29 -11.93
C ILE A 405 -16.74 -3.06 -13.08
N LEU A 406 -16.28 -3.19 -14.32
CA LEU A 406 -17.14 -3.04 -15.50
C LEU A 406 -18.16 -4.18 -15.64
N ARG A 407 -17.76 -5.39 -15.27
CA ARG A 407 -18.68 -6.54 -15.29
C ARG A 407 -19.89 -6.26 -14.39
N LYS A 408 -21.11 -6.56 -14.86
CA LYS A 408 -22.34 -6.47 -14.06
C LYS A 408 -22.31 -7.48 -12.91
N ASN A 409 -21.55 -7.16 -11.85
CA ASN A 409 -21.40 -8.00 -10.67
C ASN A 409 -22.56 -7.77 -9.71
N LYS A 410 -23.23 -8.84 -9.29
CA LYS A 410 -24.24 -8.84 -8.23
C LYS A 410 -23.62 -8.53 -6.84
N ASN A 411 -22.31 -8.61 -6.70
CA ASN A 411 -21.59 -8.56 -5.40
C ASN A 411 -20.63 -7.37 -5.26
N ILE A 412 -21.03 -6.18 -5.73
CA ILE A 412 -20.24 -4.95 -5.55
C ILE A 412 -20.01 -4.64 -4.05
N ASP A 413 -20.96 -4.99 -3.19
CA ASP A 413 -20.84 -4.77 -1.73
C ASP A 413 -19.58 -5.43 -1.13
N ASP A 414 -19.14 -6.57 -1.69
CA ASP A 414 -17.95 -7.31 -1.21
C ASP A 414 -16.64 -6.55 -1.44
N ILE A 415 -16.59 -5.70 -2.47
CA ILE A 415 -15.38 -4.95 -2.86
C ILE A 415 -15.51 -3.44 -2.57
N LEU A 416 -16.68 -2.98 -2.11
CA LEU A 416 -16.97 -1.57 -1.88
C LEU A 416 -15.98 -0.94 -0.91
N PHE A 417 -15.65 -1.65 0.18
CA PHE A 417 -14.68 -1.17 1.15
C PHE A 417 -13.29 -0.95 0.52
N MET A 418 -12.84 -1.87 -0.34
CA MET A 418 -11.55 -1.75 -1.03
C MET A 418 -11.56 -0.56 -2.00
N MET A 419 -12.68 -0.28 -2.68
CA MET A 419 -12.79 0.89 -3.55
C MET A 419 -12.74 2.19 -2.75
N ILE A 420 -13.44 2.29 -1.62
CA ILE A 420 -13.41 3.47 -0.73
C ILE A 420 -11.99 3.71 -0.23
N LEU A 421 -11.32 2.64 0.20
CA LEU A 421 -9.97 2.71 0.73
C LEU A 421 -8.96 3.19 -0.33
N GLU A 422 -9.04 2.63 -1.54
CA GLU A 422 -8.17 3.01 -2.65
C GLU A 422 -8.36 4.46 -3.07
N ILE A 423 -9.61 4.91 -3.20
CA ILE A 423 -9.94 6.32 -3.46
C ILE A 423 -9.32 7.21 -2.39
N GLY A 424 -9.46 6.84 -1.11
CA GLY A 424 -8.90 7.57 0.01
C GLY A 424 -7.38 7.65 -0.05
N LEU A 425 -6.70 6.54 -0.33
CA LEU A 425 -5.24 6.48 -0.45
C LEU A 425 -4.74 7.39 -1.60
N ILE A 426 -5.35 7.34 -2.76
CA ILE A 426 -4.96 8.18 -3.89
C ILE A 426 -5.17 9.66 -3.56
N LEU A 427 -6.37 10.03 -3.12
CA LEU A 427 -6.72 11.43 -2.87
C LEU A 427 -5.87 12.05 -1.75
N SER A 428 -5.57 11.30 -0.70
CA SER A 428 -4.76 11.82 0.41
C SER A 428 -3.31 12.11 0.00
N HIS A 429 -2.70 11.25 -0.83
CA HIS A 429 -1.36 11.52 -1.34
C HIS A 429 -1.30 12.74 -2.26
N LEU A 430 -2.41 13.08 -2.92
CA LEU A 430 -2.46 14.29 -3.74
C LEU A 430 -2.45 15.60 -2.91
N LEU A 431 -2.75 15.55 -1.61
CA LEU A 431 -2.70 16.73 -0.76
C LEU A 431 -1.29 17.13 -0.32
N VAL A 432 -0.38 16.15 -0.23
CA VAL A 432 1.00 16.32 0.26
C VAL A 432 2.00 16.10 -0.87
N GLU A 433 3.29 16.11 -0.57
CA GLU A 433 4.35 15.67 -1.48
C GLU A 433 4.02 14.33 -2.13
N VAL A 434 4.33 14.18 -3.41
CA VAL A 434 4.12 12.94 -4.15
C VAL A 434 5.43 12.29 -4.57
N SER A 435 5.47 10.96 -4.42
CA SER A 435 6.54 10.10 -4.93
C SER A 435 5.91 8.79 -5.41
N PRO A 436 6.43 8.15 -6.47
CA PRO A 436 5.90 6.88 -6.98
C PRO A 436 5.84 5.78 -5.90
N ARG A 437 6.81 5.74 -4.97
CA ARG A 437 6.84 4.76 -3.86
C ARG A 437 5.67 4.91 -2.88
N TYR A 438 5.02 6.07 -2.82
CA TYR A 438 3.89 6.29 -1.93
C TYR A 438 2.63 5.55 -2.39
N PHE A 439 2.59 5.16 -3.66
CA PHE A 439 1.49 4.38 -4.22
C PHE A 439 1.52 2.89 -3.83
N ILE A 440 2.62 2.37 -3.30
CA ILE A 440 2.77 0.92 -3.03
C ILE A 440 1.72 0.35 -2.08
N PRO A 441 1.37 0.98 -0.94
CA PRO A 441 0.28 0.49 -0.10
C PRO A 441 -1.08 0.46 -0.81
N ALA A 442 -1.30 1.34 -1.79
CA ALA A 442 -2.49 1.38 -2.62
C ALA A 442 -2.59 0.19 -3.58
N THR A 443 -1.50 -0.53 -3.85
CA THR A 443 -1.55 -1.76 -4.66
C THR A 443 -2.28 -2.90 -3.96
N VAL A 444 -2.39 -2.89 -2.62
CA VAL A 444 -3.06 -3.96 -1.85
C VAL A 444 -4.56 -4.04 -2.14
N PRO A 445 -5.36 -2.96 -2.07
CA PRO A 445 -6.76 -2.99 -2.50
C PRO A 445 -6.93 -3.42 -3.96
N ILE A 446 -6.05 -2.96 -4.86
CA ILE A 446 -6.06 -3.34 -6.28
C ILE A 446 -5.89 -4.86 -6.44
N MET A 447 -4.92 -5.46 -5.74
CA MET A 447 -4.70 -6.91 -5.76
C MET A 447 -5.92 -7.68 -5.25
N ILE A 448 -6.55 -7.21 -4.17
CA ILE A 448 -7.73 -7.85 -3.59
C ILE A 448 -8.90 -7.81 -4.58
N ILE A 449 -9.19 -6.67 -5.19
CA ILE A 449 -10.26 -6.53 -6.18
C ILE A 449 -9.98 -7.40 -7.41
N THR A 450 -8.74 -7.46 -7.87
CA THR A 450 -8.32 -8.33 -8.97
C THR A 450 -8.53 -9.81 -8.65
N ALA A 451 -8.16 -10.23 -7.44
CA ALA A 451 -8.39 -11.60 -6.97
C ALA A 451 -9.88 -11.96 -6.95
N PHE A 452 -10.77 -11.03 -6.60
CA PHE A 452 -12.21 -11.22 -6.67
C PHE A 452 -12.69 -11.52 -8.09
N ASN A 453 -12.13 -10.86 -9.11
CA ASN A 453 -12.45 -11.13 -10.49
C ASN A 453 -12.07 -12.55 -10.89
N ILE A 454 -10.81 -12.89 -10.66
CA ILE A 454 -10.25 -14.19 -11.00
C ILE A 454 -11.08 -15.30 -10.34
N TYR A 455 -11.39 -15.14 -9.06
CA TYR A 455 -12.17 -16.11 -8.29
C TYR A 455 -13.60 -16.25 -8.84
N ASN A 456 -14.34 -15.16 -9.01
CA ASN A 456 -15.74 -15.19 -9.45
C ASN A 456 -15.88 -15.75 -10.88
N LYS A 457 -14.95 -15.41 -11.80
CA LYS A 457 -14.94 -15.97 -13.15
C LYS A 457 -14.87 -17.51 -13.17
N ASN A 458 -14.14 -18.07 -12.19
CA ASN A 458 -13.95 -19.51 -12.08
C ASN A 458 -15.11 -20.23 -11.37
N CYS A 459 -15.83 -19.53 -10.44
CA CYS A 459 -16.97 -20.09 -9.71
C CYS A 459 -18.30 -19.98 -10.46
N ASP A 460 -18.54 -18.89 -11.21
CA ASP A 460 -19.77 -18.72 -11.99
C ASP A 460 -19.96 -19.86 -13.03
N LYS A 461 -18.86 -20.38 -13.59
CA LYS A 461 -18.90 -21.54 -14.47
C LYS A 461 -19.34 -22.84 -13.76
N LYS A 462 -19.02 -23.00 -12.47
CA LYS A 462 -19.51 -24.17 -11.68
C LYS A 462 -21.02 -24.13 -11.48
N ILE A 463 -21.60 -22.96 -11.24
CA ILE A 463 -23.06 -22.80 -11.02
C ILE A 463 -23.84 -23.08 -12.29
N ILE A 464 -23.31 -22.69 -13.45
CA ILE A 464 -23.95 -22.95 -14.75
C ILE A 464 -23.91 -24.45 -15.11
N ILE A 465 -22.77 -25.10 -14.87
CA ILE A 465 -22.60 -26.55 -15.13
C ILE A 465 -23.52 -27.35 -14.20
N ASN A 466 -23.58 -27.06 -12.90
CA ASN A 466 -24.48 -27.75 -11.98
C ASN A 466 -25.96 -27.51 -12.28
N LYS A 467 -26.35 -26.34 -12.79
CA LYS A 467 -27.73 -26.08 -13.25
C LYS A 467 -28.07 -26.83 -14.50
N ASN A 468 -27.13 -27.05 -15.41
CA ASN A 468 -27.35 -27.85 -16.63
C ASN A 468 -27.39 -29.32 -16.30
N GLU A 469 -26.52 -29.84 -15.45
CA GLU A 469 -26.55 -31.23 -14.96
C GLU A 469 -27.81 -31.53 -14.15
N LEU A 470 -28.33 -30.57 -13.36
CA LEU A 470 -29.63 -30.71 -12.69
C LEU A 470 -30.81 -30.67 -13.65
N LYS A 471 -30.73 -29.86 -14.73
CA LYS A 471 -31.77 -29.87 -15.76
C LYS A 471 -31.75 -31.13 -16.63
N GLU A 472 -30.58 -31.74 -16.85
CA GLU A 472 -30.46 -33.02 -17.56
C GLU A 472 -30.91 -34.21 -16.69
N LYS A 473 -30.78 -34.13 -15.35
CA LYS A 473 -31.30 -35.14 -14.42
C LYS A 473 -32.81 -35.02 -14.12
N LEU A 474 -33.42 -33.89 -14.51
CA LEU A 474 -34.85 -33.61 -14.34
C LEU A 474 -35.63 -33.76 -15.67
N LYS A 475 -34.95 -34.09 -16.75
CA LYS A 475 -35.50 -34.62 -17.99
C LYS A 475 -35.33 -36.14 -18.06
#